data_845f67c65e25d054064adf468556e2c7
#
_entry.id   845f67c65e25d054064adf468556e2c7
#
_cell.length_a   1.000
_cell.length_b   1.000
_cell.length_c   1.000
_cell.angle_alpha   90.00
_cell.angle_beta   90.00
_cell.angle_gamma   90.00
#
_symmetry.space_group_name_H-M   'P 1'
#
loop_
_entity.id
_entity.type
_entity.pdbx_description
1 polymer ?
#
loop_
_entity_poly.entity_id
_entity_poly.type
_entity_poly.pdbx_seq_one_letter_code
_entity_poly.pdbx_strand_id
1 'polypeptide(L)'
;MDRLTLAVVSRNYFNVPAWIGRHAGLFAAEGLEVAIDHIEGIDEVNARARDGRAQLAYGVTEHVILDAEAGGRQVILGGNVNKLPFSLVARPGIRGFEDLRGRRIGVSSLRAGSSSLIMKLLAARGLHHPADYELVACGPILARWELLRTGGIDAGLQGAPLDRIALDSGFVLLCDPREEVPHFQFTSLNADSAWAAANRDPLIRFLRAFLRAHARFYADRPVANAVALREAGIEERYADRAWHDYTAAEIFPRDGKASIPGVQTLIETSALIRELPSRARTRPEQYIDQAWIEEAAASLRP
;
A
#
# COMPACT_ATOMS: atom_id res chain seq x y z
N MET A 1 29.38 4.01 -5.59
CA MET A 1 27.92 4.13 -5.58
C MET A 1 27.38 2.84 -4.99
N ASP A 2 26.73 2.90 -3.84
CA ASP A 2 26.19 1.70 -3.22
C ASP A 2 24.94 1.25 -3.96
N ARG A 3 24.80 -0.08 -4.11
CA ARG A 3 23.66 -0.67 -4.83
C ARG A 3 22.64 -1.19 -3.84
N LEU A 4 21.38 -0.78 -4.04
CA LEU A 4 20.24 -1.24 -3.26
C LEU A 4 19.13 -1.71 -4.20
N THR A 5 18.38 -2.70 -3.76
CA THR A 5 17.15 -3.14 -4.42
C THR A 5 15.96 -2.83 -3.53
N LEU A 6 14.97 -2.12 -4.09
CA LEU A 6 13.67 -1.90 -3.50
C LEU A 6 12.64 -2.79 -4.20
N ALA A 7 12.13 -3.78 -3.51
CA ALA A 7 11.04 -4.62 -3.98
C ALA A 7 9.69 -3.90 -3.80
N VAL A 8 8.86 -3.86 -4.84
CA VAL A 8 7.55 -3.20 -4.80
C VAL A 8 6.47 -4.08 -5.40
N VAL A 9 5.23 -3.96 -4.89
CA VAL A 9 4.09 -4.70 -5.44
C VAL A 9 3.66 -4.08 -6.76
N SER A 10 3.78 -4.84 -7.85
CA SER A 10 3.32 -4.53 -9.22
C SER A 10 3.55 -3.06 -9.67
N ARG A 11 3.12 -2.71 -10.88
CA ARG A 11 3.20 -1.33 -11.39
C ARG A 11 1.92 -0.56 -11.08
N ASN A 12 1.78 -0.11 -9.85
CA ASN A 12 0.62 0.65 -9.40
C ASN A 12 1.00 2.03 -8.85
N TYR A 13 0.00 2.89 -8.65
CA TYR A 13 0.19 4.28 -8.23
C TYR A 13 0.89 4.41 -6.85
N PHE A 14 0.88 3.37 -6.03
CA PHE A 14 1.55 3.37 -4.70
C PHE A 14 3.07 3.55 -4.80
N ASN A 15 3.65 3.29 -5.97
CA ASN A 15 5.08 3.35 -6.19
C ASN A 15 5.56 4.71 -6.73
N VAL A 16 4.66 5.67 -6.97
CA VAL A 16 5.01 6.97 -7.57
C VAL A 16 6.14 7.68 -6.82
N PRO A 17 6.17 7.74 -5.46
CA PRO A 17 7.31 8.37 -4.77
C PRO A 17 8.65 7.66 -5.06
N ALA A 18 8.68 6.32 -5.09
CA ALA A 18 9.90 5.59 -5.43
C ALA A 18 10.37 5.86 -6.87
N TRP A 19 9.45 5.91 -7.81
CA TRP A 19 9.74 6.25 -9.20
C TRP A 19 10.24 7.71 -9.34
N ILE A 20 9.66 8.66 -8.60
CA ILE A 20 10.17 10.04 -8.52
C ILE A 20 11.61 10.02 -8.01
N GLY A 21 11.89 9.28 -6.93
CA GLY A 21 13.24 9.14 -6.38
C GLY A 21 14.26 8.72 -7.42
N ARG A 22 13.89 7.76 -8.28
CA ARG A 22 14.72 7.28 -9.38
C ARG A 22 14.83 8.29 -10.52
N HIS A 23 13.69 8.76 -11.08
CA HIS A 23 13.67 9.60 -12.27
C HIS A 23 14.16 11.03 -12.04
N ALA A 24 13.96 11.58 -10.86
CA ALA A 24 14.50 12.88 -10.46
C ALA A 24 15.94 12.80 -9.94
N GLY A 25 16.58 11.64 -10.01
CA GLY A 25 17.97 11.46 -9.59
C GLY A 25 18.22 11.61 -8.09
N LEU A 26 17.17 11.51 -7.25
CA LEU A 26 17.32 11.74 -5.81
C LEU A 26 18.16 10.67 -5.12
N PHE A 27 18.05 9.40 -5.56
CA PHE A 27 18.92 8.32 -5.08
C PHE A 27 20.37 8.53 -5.55
N ALA A 28 20.57 8.91 -6.81
CA ALA A 28 21.89 9.18 -7.36
C ALA A 28 22.58 10.35 -6.65
N ALA A 29 21.84 11.40 -6.28
CA ALA A 29 22.34 12.55 -5.52
C ALA A 29 22.83 12.16 -4.10
N GLU A 30 22.31 11.06 -3.55
CA GLU A 30 22.77 10.46 -2.30
C GLU A 30 23.86 9.38 -2.52
N GLY A 31 24.41 9.25 -3.73
CA GLY A 31 25.43 8.25 -4.05
C GLY A 31 24.92 6.81 -4.11
N LEU A 32 23.61 6.63 -4.38
CA LEU A 32 22.98 5.32 -4.46
C LEU A 32 22.53 4.97 -5.88
N GLU A 33 22.73 3.71 -6.26
CA GLU A 33 22.10 3.07 -7.40
C GLU A 33 20.95 2.19 -6.88
N VAL A 34 19.69 2.63 -7.08
CA VAL A 34 18.51 1.91 -6.56
C VAL A 34 17.77 1.23 -7.71
N ALA A 35 17.82 -0.11 -7.73
CA ALA A 35 16.95 -0.92 -8.58
C ALA A 35 15.55 -0.99 -7.93
N ILE A 36 14.51 -0.82 -8.74
CA ILE A 36 13.11 -1.00 -8.29
C ILE A 36 12.57 -2.25 -8.97
N ASP A 37 12.38 -3.31 -8.19
CA ASP A 37 11.88 -4.59 -8.66
C ASP A 37 10.36 -4.65 -8.50
N HIS A 38 9.64 -4.70 -9.63
CA HIS A 38 8.19 -4.85 -9.64
C HIS A 38 7.82 -6.33 -9.57
N ILE A 39 7.05 -6.71 -8.56
CA ILE A 39 6.73 -8.10 -8.24
C ILE A 39 5.22 -8.28 -8.21
N GLU A 40 4.69 -9.19 -9.02
CA GLU A 40 3.24 -9.41 -9.11
C GLU A 40 2.66 -10.22 -7.93
N GLY A 41 3.50 -10.93 -7.19
CA GLY A 41 3.09 -11.69 -6.01
C GLY A 41 3.18 -10.86 -4.73
N ILE A 42 2.06 -10.67 -4.02
CA ILE A 42 2.01 -9.87 -2.77
C ILE A 42 2.94 -10.47 -1.71
N ASP A 43 2.93 -11.79 -1.56
CA ASP A 43 3.74 -12.50 -0.55
C ASP A 43 5.24 -12.45 -0.86
N GLU A 44 5.60 -12.40 -2.14
CA GLU A 44 6.99 -12.41 -2.60
C GLU A 44 7.73 -11.09 -2.30
N VAL A 45 7.04 -9.96 -2.24
CA VAL A 45 7.66 -8.64 -2.00
C VAL A 45 8.39 -8.61 -0.65
N ASN A 46 7.68 -8.94 0.44
CA ASN A 46 8.30 -9.00 1.76
C ASN A 46 9.25 -10.19 1.92
N ALA A 47 8.97 -11.32 1.23
CA ALA A 47 9.88 -12.45 1.22
C ALA A 47 11.26 -12.08 0.65
N ARG A 48 11.33 -11.25 -0.39
CA ARG A 48 12.63 -10.79 -0.93
C ARG A 48 13.44 -9.97 0.07
N ALA A 49 12.79 -9.10 0.85
CA ALA A 49 13.47 -8.37 1.90
C ALA A 49 13.93 -9.30 3.05
N ARG A 50 13.06 -10.23 3.47
CA ARG A 50 13.40 -11.23 4.50
C ARG A 50 14.58 -12.11 4.08
N ASP A 51 14.62 -12.54 2.82
CA ASP A 51 15.60 -13.49 2.31
C ASP A 51 16.88 -12.79 1.80
N GLY A 52 16.97 -11.45 1.92
CA GLY A 52 18.13 -10.65 1.48
C GLY A 52 18.24 -10.46 -0.04
N ARG A 53 17.25 -10.90 -0.81
CA ARG A 53 17.19 -10.68 -2.28
C ARG A 53 16.85 -9.24 -2.65
N ALA A 54 16.27 -8.51 -1.73
CA ALA A 54 16.12 -7.05 -1.76
C ALA A 54 16.52 -6.50 -0.40
N GLN A 55 17.04 -5.29 -0.35
CA GLN A 55 17.41 -4.63 0.89
C GLN A 55 16.20 -3.97 1.55
N LEU A 56 15.28 -3.51 0.71
CA LEU A 56 14.08 -2.75 1.13
C LEU A 56 12.85 -3.26 0.38
N ALA A 57 11.68 -3.08 0.98
CA ALA A 57 10.42 -3.43 0.34
C ALA A 57 9.32 -2.38 0.62
N TYR A 58 8.55 -2.00 -0.42
CA TYR A 58 7.21 -1.46 -0.26
C TYR A 58 6.25 -2.64 -0.25
N GLY A 59 6.05 -3.20 0.91
CA GLY A 59 5.30 -4.43 1.10
C GLY A 59 4.05 -4.23 1.97
N VAL A 60 3.22 -5.25 2.00
CA VAL A 60 2.03 -5.29 2.84
C VAL A 60 2.45 -5.32 4.30
N THR A 61 1.94 -4.38 5.08
CA THR A 61 2.32 -4.19 6.50
C THR A 61 2.02 -5.42 7.36
N GLU A 62 0.94 -6.14 7.09
CA GLU A 62 0.60 -7.39 7.80
C GLU A 62 1.71 -8.43 7.74
N HIS A 63 2.42 -8.55 6.61
CA HIS A 63 3.49 -9.53 6.46
C HIS A 63 4.69 -9.24 7.37
N VAL A 64 4.96 -7.95 7.66
CA VAL A 64 5.99 -7.58 8.65
C VAL A 64 5.59 -8.02 10.04
N ILE A 65 4.32 -7.82 10.40
CA ILE A 65 3.79 -8.23 11.71
C ILE A 65 3.83 -9.75 11.85
N LEU A 66 3.37 -10.48 10.83
CA LEU A 66 3.39 -11.95 10.82
C LEU A 66 4.82 -12.50 10.92
N ASP A 67 5.77 -11.91 10.22
CA ASP A 67 7.19 -12.29 10.28
C ASP A 67 7.75 -12.08 11.70
N ALA A 68 7.54 -10.89 12.27
CA ALA A 68 8.00 -10.58 13.63
C ALA A 68 7.38 -11.49 14.69
N GLU A 69 6.08 -11.80 14.57
CA GLU A 69 5.37 -12.71 15.47
C GLU A 69 5.84 -14.18 15.33
N ALA A 70 6.39 -14.54 14.16
CA ALA A 70 7.04 -15.84 13.93
C ALA A 70 8.51 -15.87 14.37
N GLY A 71 9.03 -14.77 14.94
CA GLY A 71 10.44 -14.66 15.37
C GLY A 71 11.39 -14.19 14.27
N GLY A 72 10.86 -13.68 13.16
CA GLY A 72 11.62 -13.03 12.09
C GLY A 72 12.12 -11.63 12.47
N ARG A 73 12.82 -10.99 11.56
CA ARG A 73 13.50 -9.71 11.79
C ARG A 73 12.98 -8.56 10.92
N GLN A 74 11.86 -8.75 10.25
CA GLN A 74 11.26 -7.66 9.47
C GLN A 74 10.79 -6.53 10.40
N VAL A 75 11.07 -5.30 9.97
CA VAL A 75 10.69 -4.08 10.71
C VAL A 75 10.16 -3.03 9.74
N ILE A 76 9.21 -2.23 10.18
CA ILE A 76 8.69 -1.08 9.47
C ILE A 76 9.62 0.11 9.75
N LEU A 77 10.27 0.64 8.72
CA LEU A 77 11.16 1.79 8.79
C LEU A 77 10.44 3.12 8.51
N GLY A 78 9.34 3.05 7.73
CA GLY A 78 8.57 4.23 7.34
C GLY A 78 7.23 3.86 6.73
N GLY A 79 6.41 4.89 6.49
CA GLY A 79 5.14 4.75 5.81
C GLY A 79 5.29 4.80 4.30
N ASN A 80 4.40 4.13 3.59
CA ASN A 80 4.20 4.33 2.17
C ASN A 80 2.74 4.74 1.92
N VAL A 81 1.79 3.84 2.15
CA VAL A 81 0.35 4.11 2.01
C VAL A 81 -0.27 4.07 3.40
N ASN A 82 -0.43 5.25 4.01
CA ASN A 82 -0.85 5.42 5.40
C ASN A 82 -2.36 5.58 5.58
N LYS A 83 -3.10 5.70 4.47
CA LYS A 83 -4.56 5.71 4.43
C LYS A 83 -5.03 4.87 3.25
N LEU A 84 -6.24 4.37 3.29
CA LEU A 84 -6.78 3.52 2.23
C LEU A 84 -6.97 4.32 0.93
N PRO A 85 -6.27 4.01 -0.15
CA PRO A 85 -6.42 4.70 -1.43
C PRO A 85 -7.41 3.97 -2.33
N PHE A 86 -8.48 3.45 -1.75
CA PHE A 86 -9.43 2.58 -2.43
C PHE A 86 -10.84 3.16 -2.42
N SER A 87 -11.61 2.73 -3.41
CA SER A 87 -13.05 2.83 -3.48
C SER A 87 -13.64 1.42 -3.60
N LEU A 88 -14.74 1.13 -2.94
CA LEU A 88 -15.50 -0.10 -3.21
C LEU A 88 -16.34 0.12 -4.46
N VAL A 89 -15.96 -0.57 -5.54
CA VAL A 89 -16.58 -0.44 -6.85
C VAL A 89 -17.33 -1.72 -7.19
N ALA A 90 -18.55 -1.58 -7.73
CA ALA A 90 -19.41 -2.67 -8.15
C ALA A 90 -19.78 -2.57 -9.63
N ARG A 91 -20.19 -3.70 -10.20
CA ARG A 91 -20.67 -3.79 -11.57
C ARG A 91 -21.98 -3.01 -11.77
N PRO A 92 -22.24 -2.55 -13.01
CA PRO A 92 -23.54 -1.99 -13.36
C PRO A 92 -24.71 -2.91 -12.93
N GLY A 93 -25.76 -2.30 -12.36
CA GLY A 93 -26.91 -3.03 -11.82
C GLY A 93 -26.86 -3.27 -10.30
N ILE A 94 -25.71 -3.15 -9.66
CA ILE A 94 -25.56 -3.11 -8.21
C ILE A 94 -25.63 -1.65 -7.79
N ARG A 95 -26.66 -1.26 -7.03
CA ARG A 95 -26.96 0.14 -6.69
C ARG A 95 -26.62 0.49 -5.24
N GLY A 96 -26.47 -0.52 -4.39
CA GLY A 96 -26.22 -0.37 -2.98
C GLY A 96 -25.71 -1.65 -2.33
N PHE A 97 -25.44 -1.57 -1.03
CA PHE A 97 -24.88 -2.70 -0.29
C PHE A 97 -25.81 -3.90 -0.24
N GLU A 98 -27.13 -3.71 -0.20
CA GLU A 98 -28.10 -4.82 -0.16
C GLU A 98 -28.05 -5.70 -1.41
N ASP A 99 -27.70 -5.11 -2.56
CA ASP A 99 -27.52 -5.84 -3.81
C ASP A 99 -26.27 -6.77 -3.82
N LEU A 100 -25.42 -6.65 -2.78
CA LEU A 100 -24.24 -7.52 -2.61
C LEU A 100 -24.58 -8.89 -2.02
N ARG A 101 -25.82 -9.12 -1.57
CA ARG A 101 -26.23 -10.46 -1.10
C ARG A 101 -26.12 -11.50 -2.21
N GLY A 102 -25.45 -12.62 -1.88
CA GLY A 102 -25.17 -13.70 -2.82
C GLY A 102 -24.13 -13.33 -3.90
N ARG A 103 -23.42 -12.22 -3.78
CA ARG A 103 -22.45 -11.76 -4.78
C ARG A 103 -21.03 -12.16 -4.42
N ARG A 104 -20.17 -12.15 -5.46
CA ARG A 104 -18.73 -12.43 -5.37
C ARG A 104 -17.97 -11.13 -5.21
N ILE A 105 -17.28 -10.99 -4.09
CA ILE A 105 -16.49 -9.79 -3.77
C ILE A 105 -15.00 -10.11 -3.92
N GLY A 106 -14.34 -9.39 -4.82
CA GLY A 106 -12.93 -9.59 -5.09
C GLY A 106 -12.02 -8.99 -4.03
N VAL A 107 -11.07 -9.79 -3.54
CA VAL A 107 -10.03 -9.42 -2.57
C VAL A 107 -8.65 -9.83 -3.07
N SER A 108 -7.59 -9.25 -2.55
CA SER A 108 -6.22 -9.59 -2.99
C SER A 108 -5.86 -11.04 -2.62
N SER A 109 -6.17 -11.43 -1.39
CA SER A 109 -6.01 -12.78 -0.83
C SER A 109 -7.05 -12.94 0.28
N LEU A 110 -7.50 -14.16 0.54
CA LEU A 110 -8.40 -14.43 1.67
C LEU A 110 -7.73 -14.18 3.03
N ARG A 111 -6.42 -14.11 3.06
CA ARG A 111 -5.56 -13.94 4.24
C ARG A 111 -4.89 -12.56 4.30
N ALA A 112 -5.39 -11.55 3.59
CA ALA A 112 -4.80 -10.21 3.54
C ALA A 112 -5.79 -9.13 3.98
N GLY A 113 -5.28 -7.94 4.31
CA GLY A 113 -6.05 -6.81 4.81
C GLY A 113 -7.22 -6.37 3.93
N SER A 114 -7.18 -6.68 2.63
CA SER A 114 -8.34 -6.43 1.76
C SER A 114 -9.56 -7.28 2.13
N SER A 115 -9.35 -8.52 2.58
CA SER A 115 -10.45 -9.39 3.05
C SER A 115 -11.03 -8.88 4.37
N SER A 116 -10.18 -8.62 5.35
CA SER A 116 -10.62 -8.10 6.65
C SER A 116 -11.30 -6.74 6.52
N LEU A 117 -10.80 -5.89 5.62
CA LEU A 117 -11.41 -4.59 5.33
C LEU A 117 -12.82 -4.74 4.73
N ILE A 118 -12.98 -5.57 3.71
CA ILE A 118 -14.31 -5.85 3.11
C ILE A 118 -15.25 -6.42 4.16
N MET A 119 -14.81 -7.39 4.96
CA MET A 119 -15.63 -7.97 6.03
C MET A 119 -16.07 -6.91 7.03
N LYS A 120 -15.19 -5.98 7.43
CA LYS A 120 -15.50 -4.86 8.33
C LYS A 120 -16.55 -3.93 7.71
N LEU A 121 -16.32 -3.48 6.48
CA LEU A 121 -17.21 -2.55 5.77
C LEU A 121 -18.62 -3.11 5.56
N LEU A 122 -18.72 -4.39 5.21
CA LEU A 122 -19.99 -5.05 4.94
C LEU A 122 -20.72 -5.44 6.24
N ALA A 123 -20.00 -5.84 7.29
CA ALA A 123 -20.59 -6.13 8.60
C ALA A 123 -21.24 -4.90 9.22
N ALA A 124 -20.68 -3.70 9.03
CA ALA A 124 -21.27 -2.44 9.47
C ALA A 124 -22.64 -2.15 8.78
N ARG A 125 -22.95 -2.88 7.69
CA ARG A 125 -24.20 -2.79 6.93
C ARG A 125 -25.07 -4.06 7.04
N GLY A 126 -24.78 -4.92 8.02
CA GLY A 126 -25.54 -6.14 8.28
C GLY A 126 -25.30 -7.25 7.25
N LEU A 127 -24.19 -7.21 6.53
CA LEU A 127 -23.78 -8.27 5.58
C LEU A 127 -22.58 -9.03 6.16
N HIS A 128 -22.73 -10.33 6.35
CA HIS A 128 -21.74 -11.17 7.03
C HIS A 128 -21.21 -12.29 6.13
N HIS A 129 -19.88 -12.40 6.05
CA HIS A 129 -19.22 -13.53 5.37
C HIS A 129 -19.23 -14.78 6.27
N PRO A 130 -19.47 -15.98 5.73
CA PRO A 130 -19.78 -16.29 4.34
C PRO A 130 -21.30 -16.38 4.03
N ALA A 131 -22.16 -16.01 5.00
CA ALA A 131 -23.61 -16.23 4.88
C ALA A 131 -24.26 -15.35 3.79
N ASP A 132 -23.79 -14.10 3.65
CA ASP A 132 -24.44 -13.12 2.78
C ASP A 132 -23.70 -12.89 1.45
N TYR A 133 -22.41 -13.21 1.36
CA TYR A 133 -21.59 -13.00 0.16
C TYR A 133 -20.36 -13.93 0.15
N GLU A 134 -19.75 -14.10 -1.04
CA GLU A 134 -18.53 -14.86 -1.26
C GLU A 134 -17.32 -13.93 -1.41
N LEU A 135 -16.19 -14.27 -0.79
CA LEU A 135 -14.90 -13.64 -1.05
C LEU A 135 -14.11 -14.44 -2.07
N VAL A 136 -13.64 -13.77 -3.14
CA VAL A 136 -12.85 -14.36 -4.22
C VAL A 136 -11.44 -13.80 -4.21
N ALA A 137 -10.44 -14.66 -4.05
CA ALA A 137 -9.03 -14.28 -4.14
C ALA A 137 -8.67 -13.94 -5.60
N CYS A 138 -8.34 -12.68 -5.86
CA CYS A 138 -8.09 -12.14 -7.20
C CYS A 138 -6.62 -11.77 -7.45
N GLY A 139 -5.77 -11.79 -6.42
CA GLY A 139 -4.41 -11.27 -6.52
C GLY A 139 -4.34 -9.73 -6.50
N PRO A 140 -3.31 -9.14 -7.15
CA PRO A 140 -3.09 -7.68 -7.18
C PRO A 140 -4.25 -6.90 -7.79
N ILE A 141 -4.22 -5.58 -7.58
CA ILE A 141 -5.32 -4.68 -7.98
C ILE A 141 -5.65 -4.73 -9.48
N LEU A 142 -4.65 -4.91 -10.34
CA LEU A 142 -4.85 -5.01 -11.79
C LEU A 142 -5.62 -6.29 -12.17
N ALA A 143 -5.25 -7.43 -11.58
CA ALA A 143 -5.95 -8.70 -11.79
C ALA A 143 -7.40 -8.64 -11.27
N ARG A 144 -7.60 -7.98 -10.11
CA ARG A 144 -8.94 -7.76 -9.55
C ARG A 144 -9.79 -6.87 -10.45
N TRP A 145 -9.22 -5.80 -11.03
CA TRP A 145 -9.91 -4.97 -12.02
C TRP A 145 -10.35 -5.78 -13.24
N GLU A 146 -9.46 -6.60 -13.77
CA GLU A 146 -9.80 -7.44 -14.94
C GLU A 146 -10.95 -8.40 -14.64
N LEU A 147 -10.96 -9.05 -13.48
CA LEU A 147 -12.07 -9.91 -13.05
C LEU A 147 -13.37 -9.11 -12.84
N LEU A 148 -13.31 -7.91 -12.29
CA LEU A 148 -14.47 -7.04 -12.14
C LEU A 148 -15.06 -6.65 -13.51
N ARG A 149 -14.19 -6.24 -14.43
CA ARG A 149 -14.55 -5.80 -15.78
C ARG A 149 -15.19 -6.93 -16.61
N THR A 150 -14.67 -8.13 -16.50
CA THR A 150 -15.13 -9.31 -17.24
C THR A 150 -16.26 -10.09 -16.56
N GLY A 151 -16.63 -9.72 -15.33
CA GLY A 151 -17.71 -10.37 -14.59
C GLY A 151 -17.29 -11.62 -13.82
N GLY A 152 -16.00 -11.81 -13.60
CA GLY A 152 -15.48 -12.84 -12.69
C GLY A 152 -15.81 -12.56 -11.23
N ILE A 153 -15.97 -11.28 -10.86
CA ILE A 153 -16.46 -10.80 -9.57
C ILE A 153 -17.51 -9.71 -9.78
N ASP A 154 -18.29 -9.41 -8.75
CA ASP A 154 -19.41 -8.47 -8.81
C ASP A 154 -19.07 -7.12 -8.17
N ALA A 155 -18.17 -7.10 -7.18
CA ALA A 155 -17.62 -5.89 -6.57
C ALA A 155 -16.19 -6.14 -6.06
N GLY A 156 -15.46 -5.05 -5.77
CA GLY A 156 -14.12 -5.12 -5.19
C GLY A 156 -13.50 -3.74 -4.96
N LEU A 157 -12.50 -3.70 -4.08
CA LEU A 157 -11.74 -2.48 -3.83
C LEU A 157 -10.88 -2.14 -5.06
N GLN A 158 -11.07 -0.96 -5.62
CA GLN A 158 -10.25 -0.40 -6.71
C GLN A 158 -9.56 0.86 -6.23
N GLY A 159 -8.28 0.99 -6.52
CA GLY A 159 -7.50 2.19 -6.21
C GLY A 159 -7.18 2.98 -7.46
N ALA A 160 -6.72 4.20 -7.29
CA ALA A 160 -6.36 5.05 -8.40
C ALA A 160 -5.30 4.41 -9.33
N PRO A 161 -5.47 4.54 -10.65
CA PRO A 161 -6.55 5.24 -11.33
C PRO A 161 -7.77 4.35 -11.66
N LEU A 162 -7.75 3.07 -11.29
CA LEU A 162 -8.72 2.06 -11.73
C LEU A 162 -10.14 2.34 -11.23
N ASP A 163 -10.29 2.94 -10.04
CA ASP A 163 -11.57 3.38 -9.52
C ASP A 163 -12.24 4.42 -10.44
N ARG A 164 -11.46 5.37 -10.97
CA ARG A 164 -11.96 6.39 -11.90
C ARG A 164 -12.25 5.82 -13.28
N ILE A 165 -11.38 4.95 -13.78
CA ILE A 165 -11.60 4.21 -15.03
C ILE A 165 -12.89 3.39 -14.94
N ALA A 166 -13.15 2.75 -13.80
CA ALA A 166 -14.36 2.00 -13.57
C ALA A 166 -15.61 2.90 -13.63
N LEU A 167 -15.60 4.04 -12.92
CA LEU A 167 -16.71 4.99 -12.94
C LEU A 167 -16.99 5.53 -14.35
N ASP A 168 -15.96 5.91 -15.10
CA ASP A 168 -16.09 6.36 -16.49
C ASP A 168 -16.61 5.25 -17.42
N SER A 169 -16.44 3.98 -17.01
CA SER A 169 -16.95 2.80 -17.72
C SER A 169 -18.33 2.35 -17.25
N GLY A 170 -19.03 3.14 -16.42
CA GLY A 170 -20.38 2.87 -15.95
C GLY A 170 -20.50 1.93 -14.75
N PHE A 171 -19.37 1.64 -14.07
CA PHE A 171 -19.38 0.93 -12.79
C PHE A 171 -19.86 1.87 -11.66
N VAL A 172 -20.25 1.31 -10.53
CA VAL A 172 -20.87 2.03 -9.42
C VAL A 172 -19.90 2.13 -8.24
N LEU A 173 -19.70 3.35 -7.74
CA LEU A 173 -19.01 3.58 -6.47
C LEU A 173 -20.01 3.31 -5.32
N LEU A 174 -19.70 2.33 -4.47
CA LEU A 174 -20.54 2.02 -3.30
C LEU A 174 -20.11 2.81 -2.06
N CYS A 175 -18.82 2.93 -1.81
CA CYS A 175 -18.29 3.77 -0.73
C CYS A 175 -16.80 4.10 -0.91
N ASP A 176 -16.37 5.12 -0.19
CA ASP A 176 -14.97 5.37 0.15
C ASP A 176 -14.68 4.75 1.53
N PRO A 177 -13.84 3.72 1.63
CA PRO A 177 -13.53 3.08 2.91
C PRO A 177 -12.92 4.02 3.96
N ARG A 178 -12.34 5.16 3.57
CA ARG A 178 -11.74 6.13 4.50
C ARG A 178 -12.75 6.82 5.41
N GLU A 179 -14.01 6.88 5.00
CA GLU A 179 -15.09 7.43 5.83
C GLU A 179 -15.31 6.61 7.11
N GLU A 180 -15.09 5.29 7.04
CA GLU A 180 -15.27 4.38 8.16
C GLU A 180 -13.95 3.94 8.80
N VAL A 181 -12.87 3.94 8.02
CA VAL A 181 -11.54 3.49 8.44
C VAL A 181 -10.53 4.58 8.08
N PRO A 182 -10.52 5.72 8.82
CA PRO A 182 -9.69 6.88 8.49
C PRO A 182 -8.19 6.64 8.69
N HIS A 183 -7.81 5.66 9.49
CA HIS A 183 -6.43 5.26 9.75
C HIS A 183 -6.22 3.81 9.35
N PHE A 184 -5.31 3.55 8.43
CA PHE A 184 -4.96 2.20 8.01
C PHE A 184 -3.58 2.18 7.35
N GLN A 185 -2.62 1.47 7.95
CA GLN A 185 -1.31 1.29 7.33
C GLN A 185 -1.39 0.16 6.30
N PHE A 186 -1.60 0.51 5.03
CA PHE A 186 -1.79 -0.50 3.98
C PHE A 186 -0.48 -1.11 3.53
N THR A 187 0.46 -0.28 3.05
CA THR A 187 1.83 -0.70 2.73
C THR A 187 2.83 0.18 3.47
N SER A 188 3.98 -0.37 3.79
CA SER A 188 5.05 0.31 4.52
C SER A 188 6.40 0.08 3.86
N LEU A 189 7.37 0.94 4.18
CA LEU A 189 8.78 0.72 3.85
C LEU A 189 9.38 -0.20 4.90
N ASN A 190 9.84 -1.37 4.47
CA ASN A 190 10.25 -2.46 5.33
C ASN A 190 11.68 -2.91 5.02
N ALA A 191 12.37 -3.43 6.03
CA ALA A 191 13.68 -4.07 5.89
C ALA A 191 13.88 -5.18 6.92
N ASP A 192 14.93 -5.99 6.76
CA ASP A 192 15.49 -6.82 7.83
C ASP A 192 16.24 -5.90 8.82
N SER A 193 15.94 -5.98 10.12
CA SER A 193 16.51 -5.10 11.13
C SER A 193 18.03 -5.31 11.32
N ALA A 194 18.53 -6.52 11.12
CA ALA A 194 19.97 -6.78 11.18
C ALA A 194 20.70 -6.18 9.96
N TRP A 195 20.09 -6.26 8.76
CA TRP A 195 20.62 -5.57 7.60
C TRP A 195 20.64 -4.05 7.82
N ALA A 196 19.55 -3.48 8.32
CA ALA A 196 19.45 -2.04 8.60
C ALA A 196 20.55 -1.58 9.56
N ALA A 197 20.77 -2.30 10.66
CA ALA A 197 21.81 -2.01 11.63
C ALA A 197 23.25 -2.12 11.03
N ALA A 198 23.49 -3.12 10.19
CA ALA A 198 24.78 -3.32 9.55
C ALA A 198 25.07 -2.33 8.40
N ASN A 199 24.03 -1.71 7.83
CA ASN A 199 24.13 -0.83 6.65
C ASN A 199 23.55 0.57 6.93
N ARG A 200 23.89 1.13 8.10
CA ARG A 200 23.33 2.40 8.56
C ARG A 200 23.51 3.55 7.55
N ASP A 201 24.71 3.75 7.02
CA ASP A 201 24.97 4.86 6.11
C ASP A 201 24.17 4.77 4.80
N PRO A 202 24.20 3.70 4.02
CA PRO A 202 23.37 3.60 2.82
C PRO A 202 21.87 3.66 3.13
N LEU A 203 21.41 3.15 4.29
CA LEU A 203 20.01 3.28 4.70
C LEU A 203 19.61 4.74 4.96
N ILE A 204 20.39 5.50 5.71
CA ILE A 204 20.11 6.92 5.98
C ILE A 204 20.09 7.74 4.67
N ARG A 205 21.04 7.48 3.76
CA ARG A 205 21.06 8.12 2.44
C ARG A 205 19.80 7.77 1.62
N PHE A 206 19.38 6.51 1.64
CA PHE A 206 18.13 6.10 1.00
C PHE A 206 16.93 6.83 1.60
N LEU A 207 16.83 6.91 2.93
CA LEU A 207 15.71 7.57 3.63
C LEU A 207 15.69 9.09 3.36
N ARG A 208 16.83 9.76 3.21
CA ARG A 208 16.87 11.15 2.75
C ARG A 208 16.28 11.33 1.36
N ALA A 209 16.68 10.48 0.42
CA ALA A 209 16.10 10.49 -0.93
C ALA A 209 14.60 10.16 -0.93
N PHE A 210 14.18 9.20 -0.10
CA PHE A 210 12.79 8.83 0.12
C PHE A 210 11.95 10.03 0.61
N LEU A 211 12.41 10.75 1.64
CA LEU A 211 11.74 11.94 2.16
C LEU A 211 11.62 13.05 1.10
N ARG A 212 12.70 13.30 0.35
CA ARG A 212 12.68 14.25 -0.76
C ARG A 212 11.73 13.82 -1.89
N ALA A 213 11.63 12.52 -2.17
CA ALA A 213 10.70 11.99 -3.17
C ALA A 213 9.24 12.20 -2.75
N HIS A 214 8.91 11.96 -1.48
CA HIS A 214 7.60 12.27 -0.93
C HIS A 214 7.30 13.78 -1.00
N ALA A 215 8.24 14.63 -0.57
CA ALA A 215 8.08 16.08 -0.68
C ALA A 215 7.88 16.52 -2.15
N ARG A 216 8.64 15.95 -3.09
CA ARG A 216 8.52 16.23 -4.52
C ARG A 216 7.18 15.81 -5.11
N PHE A 217 6.62 14.67 -4.67
CA PHE A 217 5.28 14.22 -5.07
C PHE A 217 4.23 15.30 -4.78
N TYR A 218 4.26 15.89 -3.59
CA TYR A 218 3.31 16.93 -3.19
C TYR A 218 3.55 18.28 -3.87
N ALA A 219 4.81 18.63 -4.11
CA ALA A 219 5.20 19.94 -4.63
C ALA A 219 5.13 20.06 -6.17
N ASP A 220 5.23 18.94 -6.89
CA ASP A 220 5.46 18.95 -8.33
C ASP A 220 4.53 17.94 -9.05
N ARG A 221 3.28 18.38 -9.26
CA ARG A 221 2.27 17.60 -9.99
C ARG A 221 2.73 17.15 -11.38
N PRO A 222 3.32 18.02 -12.22
CA PRO A 222 3.83 17.61 -13.54
C PRO A 222 4.81 16.44 -13.48
N VAL A 223 5.75 16.46 -12.52
CA VAL A 223 6.70 15.35 -12.32
C VAL A 223 5.99 14.10 -11.88
N ALA A 224 5.06 14.17 -10.92
CA ALA A 224 4.30 13.02 -10.45
C ALA A 224 3.49 12.36 -11.58
N ASN A 225 2.80 13.18 -12.39
CA ASN A 225 2.01 12.70 -13.53
C ASN A 225 2.90 12.07 -14.62
N ALA A 226 3.98 12.74 -15.01
CA ALA A 226 4.91 12.23 -16.02
C ALA A 226 5.52 10.88 -15.63
N VAL A 227 5.85 10.71 -14.34
CA VAL A 227 6.38 9.45 -13.80
C VAL A 227 5.30 8.37 -13.79
N ALA A 228 4.07 8.69 -13.40
CA ALA A 228 2.95 7.75 -13.41
C ALA A 228 2.63 7.26 -14.84
N LEU A 229 2.62 8.17 -15.82
CA LEU A 229 2.47 7.82 -17.23
C LEU A 229 3.56 6.84 -17.68
N ARG A 230 4.81 7.19 -17.39
CA ARG A 230 5.99 6.43 -17.85
C ARG A 230 6.05 5.04 -17.25
N GLU A 231 5.80 4.91 -15.94
CA GLU A 231 6.03 3.66 -15.20
C GLU A 231 4.82 2.73 -15.15
N ALA A 232 3.62 3.29 -15.11
CA ALA A 232 2.39 2.52 -14.99
C ALA A 232 1.46 2.61 -16.21
N GLY A 233 1.81 3.38 -17.24
CA GLY A 233 1.00 3.52 -18.44
C GLY A 233 -0.36 4.20 -18.21
N ILE A 234 -0.45 5.02 -17.16
CA ILE A 234 -1.69 5.69 -16.76
C ILE A 234 -1.91 6.90 -17.68
N GLU A 235 -3.10 7.03 -18.28
CA GLU A 235 -3.44 8.22 -19.06
C GLU A 235 -3.36 9.50 -18.21
N GLU A 236 -2.96 10.62 -18.83
CA GLU A 236 -2.69 11.89 -18.14
C GLU A 236 -3.87 12.36 -17.27
N ARG A 237 -5.11 12.31 -17.81
CA ARG A 237 -6.31 12.70 -17.07
C ARG A 237 -6.52 11.90 -15.78
N TYR A 238 -6.19 10.62 -15.79
CA TYR A 238 -6.30 9.75 -14.62
C TYR A 238 -5.12 9.91 -13.66
N ALA A 239 -3.92 10.15 -14.18
CA ALA A 239 -2.75 10.49 -13.35
C ALA A 239 -2.98 11.81 -12.61
N ASP A 240 -3.52 12.83 -13.28
CA ASP A 240 -3.86 14.11 -12.68
C ASP A 240 -4.91 13.96 -11.57
N ARG A 241 -5.96 13.21 -11.84
CA ARG A 241 -7.00 12.95 -10.83
C ARG A 241 -6.46 12.16 -9.64
N ALA A 242 -5.65 11.13 -9.90
CA ALA A 242 -5.01 10.35 -8.84
C ALA A 242 -4.11 11.22 -7.95
N TRP A 243 -3.35 12.14 -8.57
CA TRP A 243 -2.52 13.07 -7.81
C TRP A 243 -3.36 13.95 -6.88
N HIS A 244 -4.47 14.51 -7.38
CA HIS A 244 -5.40 15.30 -6.55
C HIS A 244 -5.98 14.49 -5.40
N ASP A 245 -6.48 13.28 -5.67
CA ASP A 245 -7.08 12.43 -4.65
C ASP A 245 -6.05 12.02 -3.58
N TYR A 246 -4.82 11.68 -3.98
CA TYR A 246 -3.74 11.28 -3.07
C TYR A 246 -3.21 12.45 -2.23
N THR A 247 -3.11 13.62 -2.81
CA THR A 247 -2.63 14.81 -2.09
C THR A 247 -3.69 15.36 -1.14
N ALA A 248 -4.96 15.41 -1.56
CA ALA A 248 -6.07 15.87 -0.72
C ALA A 248 -6.29 14.95 0.50
N ALA A 249 -6.15 13.64 0.31
CA ALA A 249 -6.31 12.67 1.39
C ALA A 249 -5.02 12.45 2.20
N GLU A 250 -3.88 12.96 1.76
CA GLU A 250 -2.56 12.70 2.35
C GLU A 250 -2.28 11.19 2.48
N ILE A 251 -2.42 10.46 1.35
CA ILE A 251 -2.24 9.01 1.32
C ILE A 251 -0.78 8.64 1.63
N PHE A 252 0.17 9.33 1.00
CA PHE A 252 1.58 9.18 1.33
C PHE A 252 1.93 10.08 2.52
N PRO A 253 2.65 9.60 3.54
CA PRO A 253 3.03 10.45 4.67
C PRO A 253 4.02 11.53 4.25
N ARG A 254 3.74 12.79 4.60
CA ARG A 254 4.64 13.92 4.29
C ARG A 254 5.96 13.83 5.05
N ASP A 255 5.92 13.30 6.27
CA ASP A 255 7.07 13.09 7.13
C ASP A 255 7.74 11.72 6.96
N GLY A 256 7.23 10.90 6.03
CA GLY A 256 7.71 9.57 5.74
C GLY A 256 7.44 8.53 6.82
N LYS A 257 6.78 8.90 7.93
CA LYS A 257 6.57 7.99 9.06
C LYS A 257 5.42 7.03 8.82
N ALA A 258 5.53 5.82 9.38
CA ALA A 258 4.40 4.91 9.46
C ALA A 258 3.36 5.41 10.47
N SER A 259 2.09 5.14 10.19
CA SER A 259 0.97 5.51 11.05
C SER A 259 0.76 4.48 12.16
N ILE A 260 1.15 4.79 13.39
CA ILE A 260 0.90 3.92 14.56
C ILE A 260 -0.60 3.60 14.69
N PRO A 261 -1.54 4.58 14.64
CA PRO A 261 -2.97 4.28 14.63
C PRO A 261 -3.39 3.43 13.44
N GLY A 262 -2.74 3.62 12.28
CA GLY A 262 -3.01 2.83 11.08
C GLY A 262 -2.58 1.37 11.22
N VAL A 263 -1.44 1.11 11.84
CA VAL A 263 -0.98 -0.26 12.17
C VAL A 263 -1.92 -0.89 13.20
N GLN A 264 -2.34 -0.15 14.22
CA GLN A 264 -3.30 -0.65 15.22
C GLN A 264 -4.63 -1.05 14.56
N THR A 265 -5.19 -0.21 13.69
CA THR A 265 -6.43 -0.52 12.96
C THR A 265 -6.26 -1.74 12.05
N LEU A 266 -5.10 -1.86 11.38
CA LEU A 266 -4.78 -3.04 10.57
C LEU A 266 -4.83 -4.32 11.40
N ILE A 267 -4.15 -4.33 12.57
CA ILE A 267 -4.11 -5.48 13.48
C ILE A 267 -5.54 -5.86 13.92
N GLU A 268 -6.33 -4.89 14.38
CA GLU A 268 -7.70 -5.11 14.85
C GLU A 268 -8.59 -5.65 13.73
N THR A 269 -8.44 -5.12 12.53
CA THR A 269 -9.22 -5.53 11.36
C THR A 269 -8.84 -6.94 10.91
N SER A 270 -7.54 -7.26 10.90
CA SER A 270 -7.02 -8.59 10.53
C SER A 270 -7.47 -9.71 11.48
N ALA A 271 -7.94 -9.36 12.68
CA ALA A 271 -8.56 -10.33 13.58
C ALA A 271 -9.83 -10.98 12.99
N LEU A 272 -10.50 -10.32 12.04
CA LEU A 272 -11.68 -10.89 11.36
C LEU A 272 -11.33 -12.12 10.51
N ILE A 273 -10.10 -12.18 9.99
CA ILE A 273 -9.59 -13.33 9.23
C ILE A 273 -8.68 -14.24 10.08
N ARG A 274 -8.50 -13.93 11.36
CA ARG A 274 -7.71 -14.70 12.34
C ARG A 274 -6.24 -14.93 11.93
N GLU A 275 -5.66 -14.02 11.17
CA GLU A 275 -4.28 -14.17 10.68
C GLU A 275 -3.24 -13.65 11.68
N LEU A 276 -3.56 -12.59 12.44
CA LEU A 276 -2.63 -12.04 13.42
C LEU A 276 -2.88 -12.57 14.83
N PRO A 277 -1.83 -12.89 15.58
CA PRO A 277 -1.93 -13.33 16.97
C PRO A 277 -2.58 -12.25 17.85
N SER A 278 -3.26 -12.66 18.91
CA SER A 278 -3.92 -11.73 19.85
C SER A 278 -2.96 -10.73 20.51
N ARG A 279 -1.71 -11.12 20.74
CA ARG A 279 -0.68 -10.24 21.33
C ARG A 279 -0.29 -9.07 20.39
N ALA A 280 -0.41 -9.25 19.08
CA ALA A 280 -0.15 -8.19 18.11
C ALA A 280 -1.11 -7.00 18.25
N ARG A 281 -2.31 -7.21 18.80
CA ARG A 281 -3.35 -6.19 18.94
C ARG A 281 -3.04 -5.09 19.97
N THR A 282 -2.08 -5.31 20.86
CA THR A 282 -1.85 -4.43 22.02
C THR A 282 -0.58 -3.60 21.92
N ARG A 283 0.29 -3.85 20.97
CA ARG A 283 1.61 -3.20 20.88
C ARG A 283 2.06 -2.98 19.43
N PRO A 284 1.38 -2.10 18.67
CA PRO A 284 1.74 -1.83 17.27
C PRO A 284 3.15 -1.26 17.12
N GLU A 285 3.63 -0.48 18.10
CA GLU A 285 4.94 0.17 18.08
C GLU A 285 6.11 -0.81 18.02
N GLN A 286 5.94 -2.03 18.51
CA GLN A 286 7.01 -3.05 18.50
C GLN A 286 7.41 -3.51 17.08
N TYR A 287 6.58 -3.25 16.07
CA TYR A 287 6.84 -3.57 14.66
C TYR A 287 7.48 -2.43 13.88
N ILE A 288 7.65 -1.25 14.52
CA ILE A 288 8.01 -0.01 13.87
C ILE A 288 9.30 0.54 14.50
N ASP A 289 10.28 0.84 13.66
CA ASP A 289 11.50 1.57 14.06
C ASP A 289 11.62 2.86 13.24
N GLN A 290 11.02 3.93 13.75
CA GLN A 290 11.03 5.24 13.10
C GLN A 290 12.29 6.07 13.44
N ALA A 291 13.19 5.60 14.30
CA ALA A 291 14.42 6.31 14.62
C ALA A 291 15.26 6.58 13.36
N TRP A 292 15.27 5.63 12.42
CA TRP A 292 15.97 5.77 11.15
C TRP A 292 15.48 6.94 10.30
N ILE A 293 14.16 7.08 10.16
CA ILE A 293 13.59 8.16 9.36
C ILE A 293 13.69 9.51 10.07
N GLU A 294 13.64 9.52 11.39
CA GLU A 294 13.87 10.71 12.21
C GLU A 294 15.30 11.22 12.07
N GLU A 295 16.27 10.33 12.09
CA GLU A 295 17.66 10.66 11.86
C GLU A 295 17.89 11.20 10.43
N ALA A 296 17.32 10.53 9.42
CA ALA A 296 17.38 11.01 8.04
C ALA A 296 16.76 12.41 7.90
N ALA A 297 15.60 12.64 8.51
CA ALA A 297 14.91 13.93 8.49
C ALA A 297 15.73 15.03 9.20
N ALA A 298 16.36 14.72 10.35
CA ALA A 298 17.22 15.64 11.07
C ALA A 298 18.43 16.06 10.23
N SER A 299 19.01 15.15 9.45
CA SER A 299 20.15 15.43 8.58
C SER A 299 19.81 16.23 7.31
N LEU A 300 18.51 16.43 7.02
CA LEU A 300 18.03 17.28 5.91
C LEU A 300 17.81 18.73 6.32
N ARG A 301 17.80 19.00 7.60
CA ARG A 301 17.69 20.39 8.10
C ARG A 301 19.02 21.11 7.89
N PRO A 302 19.01 22.36 7.41
CA PRO A 302 20.23 23.14 7.20
C PRO A 302 20.98 23.41 8.49
#